data_72fe89557b7606a5f1e71ed195abda83
#
_entry.id   72fe89557b7606a5f1e71ed195abda83
#
_cell.length_a   1.000
_cell.length_b   1.000
_cell.length_c   1.000
_cell.angle_alpha   90.00
_cell.angle_beta   90.00
_cell.angle_gamma   90.00
#
_symmetry.space_group_name_H-M   'P 1'
#
loop_
_entity.id
_entity.type
_entity.pdbx_description
1 polymer ?
#
loop_
_entity_poly.entity_id
_entity_poly.type
_entity_poly.pdbx_seq_one_letter_code
_entity_poly.pdbx_strand_id
1 'polypeptide(L)'
;AVGNPTLGRFALRGWFGVWAGAALLGLLAVVNRTAALTVITHRWFLAVLQVVLFAMAALWLVLLVDAWRIGRPDRLARTDRRRLLVALVVLLVILPGGTAYAGVNVGAARTAMTSVFGAGDAAGAVDGRFNILLLGGDSGRGREGLRPDSIQLASVDAETGRAVLFGFSRET
;
A
#
# COMPACT_ATOMS: atom_id res chain seq x y z
N ALA A 1 -31.62 16.94 15.44
CA ALA A 1 -31.36 15.80 14.59
C ALA A 1 -30.81 16.29 13.28
N VAL A 2 -29.49 16.30 13.16
CA VAL A 2 -28.86 16.99 12.05
C VAL A 2 -27.70 16.14 11.61
N GLY A 3 -27.96 15.27 10.69
CA GLY A 3 -27.00 14.41 10.02
C GLY A 3 -27.80 13.41 9.18
N ASN A 4 -27.27 13.03 8.05
CA ASN A 4 -27.89 12.02 7.22
C ASN A 4 -27.66 10.63 7.86
N PRO A 5 -28.65 10.01 8.54
CA PRO A 5 -28.43 8.77 9.30
C PRO A 5 -28.06 7.59 8.38
N THR A 6 -28.33 7.72 7.09
CA THR A 6 -27.92 6.71 6.09
C THR A 6 -26.42 6.77 5.82
N LEU A 7 -25.85 7.96 5.67
CA LEU A 7 -24.41 8.18 5.47
C LEU A 7 -23.59 7.67 6.66
N GLY A 8 -24.02 7.95 7.89
CA GLY A 8 -23.36 7.46 9.09
C GLY A 8 -23.38 5.93 9.20
N ARG A 9 -24.51 5.30 8.84
CA ARG A 9 -24.62 3.82 8.82
C ARG A 9 -23.74 3.18 7.74
N PHE A 10 -23.65 3.78 6.55
CA PHE A 10 -22.74 3.30 5.50
C PHE A 10 -21.27 3.44 5.92
N ALA A 11 -20.87 4.57 6.50
CA ALA A 11 -19.52 4.78 7.01
C ALA A 11 -19.15 3.77 8.10
N LEU A 12 -20.06 3.52 9.06
CA LEU A 12 -19.86 2.51 10.10
C LEU A 12 -19.73 1.09 9.52
N ARG A 13 -20.58 0.71 8.58
CA ARG A 13 -20.50 -0.60 7.92
C ARG A 13 -19.19 -0.77 7.15
N GLY A 14 -18.75 0.27 6.43
CA GLY A 14 -17.47 0.28 5.73
C GLY A 14 -16.29 0.12 6.71
N TRP A 15 -16.32 0.84 7.82
CA TRP A 15 -15.33 0.74 8.88
C TRP A 15 -15.25 -0.67 9.47
N PHE A 16 -16.38 -1.24 9.88
CA PHE A 16 -16.42 -2.62 10.38
C PHE A 16 -15.98 -3.64 9.33
N GLY A 17 -16.34 -3.44 8.05
CA GLY A 17 -15.89 -4.29 6.95
C GLY A 17 -14.37 -4.31 6.80
N VAL A 18 -13.71 -3.15 6.89
CA VAL A 18 -12.24 -3.04 6.83
C VAL A 18 -11.59 -3.77 8.00
N TRP A 19 -12.08 -3.58 9.24
CA TRP A 19 -11.55 -4.26 10.41
C TRP A 19 -11.80 -5.76 10.40
N ALA A 20 -12.96 -6.21 9.91
CA ALA A 20 -13.26 -7.62 9.74
C ALA A 20 -12.32 -8.26 8.69
N GLY A 21 -12.09 -7.57 7.57
CA GLY A 21 -11.11 -8.01 6.56
C GLY A 21 -9.69 -8.10 7.11
N ALA A 22 -9.25 -7.08 7.87
CA ALA A 22 -7.93 -7.09 8.52
C ALA A 22 -7.80 -8.23 9.54
N ALA A 23 -8.83 -8.46 10.35
CA ALA A 23 -8.86 -9.56 11.32
C ALA A 23 -8.81 -10.93 10.64
N LEU A 24 -9.54 -11.10 9.53
CA LEU A 24 -9.53 -12.33 8.73
C LEU A 24 -8.15 -12.60 8.13
N LEU A 25 -7.50 -11.58 7.58
CA LEU A 25 -6.12 -11.69 7.06
C LEU A 25 -5.13 -11.99 8.18
N GLY A 26 -5.29 -11.37 9.36
CA GLY A 26 -4.48 -11.66 10.53
C GLY A 26 -4.64 -13.12 11.00
N LEU A 27 -5.87 -13.61 11.06
CA LEU A 27 -6.16 -15.01 11.39
C LEU A 27 -5.53 -15.96 10.35
N LEU A 28 -5.69 -15.66 9.07
CA LEU A 28 -5.08 -16.44 7.98
C LEU A 28 -3.55 -16.47 8.12
N ALA A 29 -2.93 -15.34 8.48
CA ALA A 29 -1.49 -15.26 8.69
C ALA A 29 -0.99 -16.11 9.86
N VAL A 30 -1.81 -16.27 10.90
CA VAL A 30 -1.50 -17.12 12.06
C VAL A 30 -1.66 -18.60 11.69
N VAL A 31 -2.73 -18.95 10.97
CA VAL A 31 -3.05 -20.34 10.61
C VAL A 31 -2.18 -20.85 9.47
N ASN A 32 -1.97 -20.03 8.44
CA ASN A 32 -1.18 -20.40 7.26
C ASN A 32 -0.45 -19.18 6.69
N ARG A 33 0.80 -18.99 7.12
CA ARG A 33 1.65 -17.87 6.68
C ARG A 33 1.83 -17.80 5.16
N THR A 34 2.01 -18.96 4.53
CA THR A 34 2.24 -19.02 3.07
C THR A 34 1.00 -18.57 2.31
N ALA A 35 -0.18 -19.06 2.70
CA ALA A 35 -1.44 -18.64 2.08
C ALA A 35 -1.71 -17.13 2.30
N ALA A 36 -1.44 -16.60 3.48
CA ALA A 36 -1.58 -15.18 3.77
C ALA A 36 -0.65 -14.34 2.89
N LEU A 37 0.62 -14.72 2.77
CA LEU A 37 1.58 -14.03 1.90
C LEU A 37 1.15 -14.08 0.44
N THR A 38 0.69 -15.23 -0.05
CA THR A 38 0.19 -15.37 -1.43
C THR A 38 -0.99 -14.43 -1.70
N VAL A 39 -1.93 -14.31 -0.75
CA VAL A 39 -3.08 -13.40 -0.89
C VAL A 39 -2.63 -11.94 -0.88
N ILE A 40 -1.77 -11.55 0.08
CA ILE A 40 -1.33 -10.16 0.24
C ILE A 40 -0.48 -9.69 -0.94
N THR A 41 0.33 -10.57 -1.52
CA THR A 41 1.18 -10.23 -2.68
C THR A 41 0.44 -10.35 -4.01
N HIS A 42 -0.78 -10.92 -4.02
CA HIS A 42 -1.53 -11.12 -5.25
C HIS A 42 -1.95 -9.78 -5.86
N ARG A 43 -1.66 -9.61 -7.16
CA ARG A 43 -1.90 -8.34 -7.90
C ARG A 43 -3.34 -7.81 -7.81
N TRP A 44 -4.32 -8.71 -7.83
CA TRP A 44 -5.73 -8.34 -7.71
C TRP A 44 -6.10 -7.86 -6.31
N PHE A 45 -5.53 -8.50 -5.27
CA PHE A 45 -5.72 -8.06 -3.89
C PHE A 45 -5.17 -6.64 -3.68
N LEU A 46 -3.96 -6.37 -4.14
CA LEU A 46 -3.35 -5.03 -4.06
C LEU A 46 -4.16 -4.00 -4.86
N ALA A 47 -4.69 -4.37 -6.04
CA ALA A 47 -5.55 -3.48 -6.82
C ALA A 47 -6.85 -3.13 -6.09
N VAL A 48 -7.54 -4.12 -5.53
CA VAL A 48 -8.78 -3.92 -4.76
C VAL A 48 -8.48 -3.10 -3.50
N LEU A 49 -7.41 -3.42 -2.77
CA LEU A 49 -7.00 -2.67 -1.59
C LEU A 49 -6.72 -1.21 -1.91
N GLN A 50 -6.02 -0.92 -3.01
CA GLN A 50 -5.76 0.44 -3.47
C GLN A 50 -7.06 1.20 -3.75
N VAL A 51 -8.00 0.59 -4.47
CA VAL A 51 -9.31 1.20 -4.75
C VAL A 51 -10.09 1.46 -3.47
N VAL A 52 -10.10 0.51 -2.54
CA VAL A 52 -10.77 0.65 -1.23
C VAL A 52 -10.17 1.80 -0.43
N LEU A 53 -8.84 1.95 -0.40
CA LEU A 53 -8.17 3.03 0.32
C LEU A 53 -8.52 4.41 -0.28
N PHE A 54 -8.54 4.55 -1.60
CA PHE A 54 -8.96 5.81 -2.23
C PHE A 54 -10.44 6.11 -2.03
N ALA A 55 -11.31 5.09 -2.12
CA ALA A 55 -12.74 5.25 -1.82
C ALA A 55 -12.95 5.68 -0.37
N MET A 56 -12.18 5.12 0.57
CA MET A 56 -12.22 5.50 1.97
C MET A 56 -11.71 6.94 2.19
N ALA A 57 -10.65 7.35 1.50
CA ALA A 57 -10.18 8.73 1.54
C ALA A 57 -11.26 9.71 1.04
N ALA A 58 -11.92 9.38 -0.07
CA ALA A 58 -13.04 10.16 -0.58
C ALA A 58 -14.23 10.20 0.41
N LEU A 59 -14.56 9.09 1.05
CA LEU A 59 -15.61 9.04 2.08
C LEU A 59 -15.26 9.93 3.27
N TRP A 60 -14.01 9.94 3.73
CA TRP A 60 -13.55 10.83 4.79
C TRP A 60 -13.72 12.30 4.41
N LEU A 61 -13.41 12.68 3.15
CA LEU A 61 -13.64 14.06 2.68
C LEU A 61 -15.12 14.44 2.75
N VAL A 62 -16.01 13.55 2.29
CA VAL A 62 -17.46 13.78 2.36
C VAL A 62 -17.92 13.97 3.81
N LEU A 63 -17.46 13.10 4.72
CA LEU A 63 -17.81 13.19 6.15
C LEU A 63 -17.28 14.47 6.81
N LEU A 64 -16.09 14.93 6.45
CA LEU A 64 -15.51 16.17 6.96
C LEU A 64 -16.26 17.40 6.44
N VAL A 65 -16.68 17.38 5.17
CA VAL A 65 -17.53 18.43 4.60
C VAL A 65 -18.91 18.46 5.30
N ASP A 66 -19.49 17.30 5.56
CA ASP A 66 -20.76 17.21 6.28
C ASP A 66 -20.62 17.70 7.73
N ALA A 67 -19.55 17.31 8.41
CA ALA A 67 -19.22 17.82 9.76
C ALA A 67 -19.05 19.34 9.79
N TRP A 68 -18.40 19.93 8.77
CA TRP A 68 -18.29 21.37 8.62
C TRP A 68 -19.66 22.03 8.45
N ARG A 69 -20.54 21.46 7.61
CA ARG A 69 -21.90 21.99 7.37
C ARG A 69 -22.78 21.93 8.63
N ILE A 70 -22.65 20.84 9.40
CA ILE A 70 -23.40 20.65 10.66
C ILE A 70 -22.89 21.59 11.74
N GLY A 71 -21.59 21.79 11.84
CA GLY A 71 -20.93 22.61 12.85
C GLY A 71 -21.27 24.10 12.78
N ARG A 72 -21.84 24.58 11.66
CA ARG A 72 -22.25 26.00 11.44
C ARG A 72 -21.25 27.00 12.03
N PRO A 73 -20.01 27.04 11.50
CA PRO A 73 -18.91 27.82 12.05
C PRO A 73 -19.17 29.34 12.08
N ASP A 74 -20.13 29.80 11.29
CA ASP A 74 -20.64 31.17 11.24
C ASP A 74 -21.35 31.60 12.52
N ARG A 75 -21.89 30.63 13.28
CA ARG A 75 -22.63 30.88 14.55
C ARG A 75 -21.80 30.71 15.81
N LEU A 76 -20.55 30.25 15.67
CA LEU A 76 -19.66 29.98 16.78
C LEU A 76 -18.87 31.23 17.20
N ALA A 77 -18.54 31.34 18.51
CA ALA A 77 -17.60 32.32 19.00
C ALA A 77 -16.23 32.15 18.32
N ARG A 78 -15.45 33.22 18.19
CA ARG A 78 -14.16 33.21 17.46
C ARG A 78 -13.21 32.09 17.94
N THR A 79 -13.18 31.86 19.25
CA THR A 79 -12.32 30.81 19.85
C THR A 79 -12.77 29.42 19.47
N ASP A 80 -14.07 29.12 19.52
CA ASP A 80 -14.60 27.80 19.20
C ASP A 80 -14.55 27.52 17.69
N ARG A 81 -14.78 28.57 16.89
CA ARG A 81 -14.58 28.50 15.44
C ARG A 81 -13.12 28.13 15.07
N ARG A 82 -12.14 28.75 15.77
CA ARG A 82 -10.71 28.43 15.55
C ARG A 82 -10.39 26.99 15.94
N ARG A 83 -10.92 26.51 17.07
CA ARG A 83 -10.76 25.13 17.54
C ARG A 83 -11.35 24.14 16.54
N LEU A 84 -12.56 24.42 16.05
CA LEU A 84 -13.22 23.60 15.04
C LEU A 84 -12.40 23.54 13.74
N LEU A 85 -11.93 24.69 13.26
CA LEU A 85 -11.08 24.77 12.06
C LEU A 85 -9.81 23.94 12.23
N VAL A 86 -9.08 24.13 13.33
CA VAL A 86 -7.86 23.38 13.61
C VAL A 86 -8.14 21.88 13.67
N ALA A 87 -9.20 21.47 14.37
CA ALA A 87 -9.57 20.06 14.46
C ALA A 87 -9.91 19.47 13.08
N LEU A 88 -10.66 20.17 12.25
CA LEU A 88 -11.00 19.73 10.90
C LEU A 88 -9.78 19.64 9.97
N VAL A 89 -8.85 20.61 10.06
CA VAL A 89 -7.60 20.57 9.28
C VAL A 89 -6.74 19.38 9.72
N VAL A 90 -6.59 19.16 11.02
CA VAL A 90 -5.85 18.02 11.55
C VAL A 90 -6.47 16.70 11.08
N LEU A 91 -7.79 16.57 11.18
CA LEU A 91 -8.51 15.39 10.72
C LEU A 91 -8.41 15.22 9.20
N LEU A 92 -8.42 16.32 8.42
CA LEU A 92 -8.24 16.29 6.97
C LEU A 92 -6.86 15.74 6.58
N VAL A 93 -5.81 16.10 7.29
CA VAL A 93 -4.47 15.60 7.02
C VAL A 93 -4.34 14.13 7.44
N ILE A 94 -4.84 13.77 8.63
CA ILE A 94 -4.65 12.41 9.19
C ILE A 94 -5.54 11.40 8.48
N LEU A 95 -6.84 11.64 8.33
CA LEU A 95 -7.78 10.62 7.84
C LEU A 95 -7.73 10.49 6.31
N PRO A 96 -8.15 11.48 5.50
CA PRO A 96 -8.08 11.30 4.05
C PRO A 96 -6.63 11.36 3.54
N GLY A 97 -5.75 12.19 4.12
CA GLY A 97 -4.35 12.25 3.74
C GLY A 97 -3.60 10.95 4.02
N GLY A 98 -3.73 10.40 5.23
CA GLY A 98 -3.12 9.13 5.61
C GLY A 98 -3.64 7.95 4.78
N THR A 99 -4.95 7.87 4.54
CA THR A 99 -5.54 6.80 3.71
C THR A 99 -5.15 6.92 2.24
N ALA A 100 -5.10 8.14 1.69
CA ALA A 100 -4.62 8.36 0.33
C ALA A 100 -3.13 8.01 0.18
N TYR A 101 -2.30 8.41 1.14
CA TYR A 101 -0.88 8.05 1.18
C TYR A 101 -0.68 6.53 1.23
N ALA A 102 -1.45 5.81 2.05
CA ALA A 102 -1.45 4.36 2.08
C ALA A 102 -1.83 3.77 0.70
N GLY A 103 -2.85 4.33 0.03
CA GLY A 103 -3.26 3.92 -1.31
C GLY A 103 -2.17 4.10 -2.37
N VAL A 104 -1.41 5.19 -2.31
CA VAL A 104 -0.25 5.42 -3.20
C VAL A 104 0.84 4.37 -2.95
N ASN A 105 1.17 4.08 -1.68
CA ASN A 105 2.18 3.07 -1.34
C ASN A 105 1.77 1.66 -1.77
N VAL A 106 0.49 1.30 -1.64
CA VAL A 106 -0.04 0.03 -2.17
C VAL A 106 0.09 -0.01 -3.69
N GLY A 107 -0.17 1.09 -4.39
CA GLY A 107 0.05 1.21 -5.83
C GLY A 107 1.51 1.01 -6.22
N ALA A 108 2.44 1.64 -5.51
CA ALA A 108 3.88 1.46 -5.71
C ALA A 108 4.32 0.01 -5.46
N ALA A 109 3.83 -0.62 -4.39
CA ALA A 109 4.09 -2.04 -4.11
C ALA A 109 3.55 -2.95 -5.22
N ARG A 110 2.33 -2.67 -5.72
CA ARG A 110 1.76 -3.39 -6.87
C ARG A 110 2.62 -3.25 -8.12
N THR A 111 3.07 -2.04 -8.45
CA THR A 111 3.95 -1.81 -9.59
C THR A 111 5.27 -2.54 -9.43
N ALA A 112 5.90 -2.49 -8.24
CA ALA A 112 7.11 -3.23 -7.96
C ALA A 112 6.91 -4.76 -8.11
N MET A 113 5.81 -5.30 -7.58
CA MET A 113 5.48 -6.73 -7.75
C MET A 113 5.26 -7.10 -9.22
N THR A 114 4.60 -6.25 -10.00
CA THR A 114 4.40 -6.51 -11.44
C THR A 114 5.66 -6.30 -12.27
N SER A 115 6.57 -5.42 -11.88
CA SER A 115 7.85 -5.24 -12.60
C SER A 115 8.86 -6.33 -12.29
N VAL A 116 8.86 -6.87 -11.06
CA VAL A 116 9.78 -7.93 -10.64
C VAL A 116 9.24 -9.33 -10.96
N PHE A 117 7.93 -9.54 -10.74
CA PHE A 117 7.28 -10.85 -10.89
C PHE A 117 6.14 -10.86 -11.93
N GLY A 118 5.91 -9.74 -12.60
CA GLY A 118 4.83 -9.58 -13.55
C GLY A 118 5.15 -10.23 -14.88
N ALA A 119 4.10 -10.64 -15.56
CA ALA A 119 4.04 -11.33 -16.82
C ALA A 119 4.67 -10.54 -18.01
N GLY A 120 5.95 -10.27 -17.95
CA GLY A 120 6.77 -10.09 -19.12
C GLY A 120 7.39 -11.45 -19.46
N ASP A 121 7.60 -11.74 -20.71
CA ASP A 121 8.22 -12.99 -21.20
C ASP A 121 9.59 -13.32 -20.56
N ALA A 122 10.14 -12.40 -19.74
CA ALA A 122 11.39 -12.56 -19.02
C ALA A 122 11.25 -13.10 -17.59
N ALA A 123 10.04 -13.18 -17.01
CA ALA A 123 9.82 -13.55 -15.61
C ALA A 123 9.17 -14.93 -15.43
N GLY A 124 9.05 -15.72 -16.49
CA GLY A 124 8.65 -17.11 -16.41
C GLY A 124 9.78 -17.97 -15.84
N ALA A 125 9.43 -18.96 -15.03
CA ALA A 125 10.39 -19.99 -14.67
C ALA A 125 10.83 -20.72 -15.94
N VAL A 126 12.14 -20.73 -16.23
CA VAL A 126 12.74 -21.53 -17.30
C VAL A 126 13.23 -22.81 -16.65
N ASP A 127 12.76 -23.95 -17.14
CA ASP A 127 13.06 -25.26 -16.57
C ASP A 127 12.79 -25.36 -15.06
N GLY A 128 11.68 -24.74 -14.61
CA GLY A 128 11.29 -24.72 -13.20
C GLY A 128 12.11 -23.80 -12.30
N ARG A 129 12.92 -22.89 -12.85
CA ARG A 129 13.77 -21.97 -12.10
C ARG A 129 13.59 -20.51 -12.53
N PHE A 130 13.57 -19.60 -11.56
CA PHE A 130 13.66 -18.17 -11.80
C PHE A 130 15.12 -17.74 -11.75
N ASN A 131 15.60 -17.13 -12.83
CA ASN A 131 16.95 -16.59 -12.91
C ASN A 131 16.90 -15.07 -12.77
N ILE A 132 17.45 -14.54 -11.67
CA ILE A 132 17.38 -13.14 -11.30
C ILE A 132 18.80 -12.57 -11.28
N LEU A 133 19.06 -11.57 -12.13
CA LEU A 133 20.32 -10.84 -12.12
C LEU A 133 20.27 -9.76 -11.02
N LEU A 134 21.17 -9.84 -10.06
CA LEU A 134 21.36 -8.90 -8.99
C LEU A 134 22.56 -8.01 -9.30
N LEU A 135 22.31 -6.72 -9.45
CA LEU A 135 23.35 -5.72 -9.67
C LEU A 135 23.46 -4.85 -8.41
N GLY A 136 24.53 -4.99 -7.64
CA GLY A 136 24.84 -4.11 -6.53
C GLY A 136 25.58 -2.89 -7.03
N GLY A 137 24.95 -1.71 -7.00
CA GLY A 137 25.56 -0.44 -7.41
C GLY A 137 25.86 0.44 -6.21
N ASP A 138 27.04 1.02 -6.14
CA ASP A 138 27.39 2.07 -5.18
C ASP A 138 26.92 3.43 -5.74
N SER A 139 25.85 3.99 -5.14
CA SER A 139 25.37 5.33 -5.43
C SER A 139 25.64 6.25 -4.23
N GLY A 140 26.75 7.00 -4.29
CA GLY A 140 27.13 7.97 -3.25
C GLY A 140 27.06 9.43 -3.71
N ARG A 141 26.95 10.38 -2.77
CA ARG A 141 27.05 11.83 -3.06
C ARG A 141 28.38 12.13 -3.78
N GLY A 142 28.28 12.73 -4.98
CA GLY A 142 29.44 13.13 -5.79
C GLY A 142 29.93 12.08 -6.79
N ARG A 143 29.19 10.98 -7.00
CA ARG A 143 29.49 9.99 -8.03
C ARG A 143 28.43 10.06 -9.13
N GLU A 144 28.85 10.35 -10.35
CA GLU A 144 28.01 10.28 -11.54
C GLU A 144 28.05 8.86 -12.13
N GLY A 145 26.87 8.28 -12.32
CA GLY A 145 26.68 6.96 -12.92
C GLY A 145 26.57 5.81 -11.92
N LEU A 146 25.76 4.81 -12.30
CA LEU A 146 25.61 3.56 -11.56
C LEU A 146 26.74 2.62 -11.97
N ARG A 147 27.72 2.40 -11.11
CA ARG A 147 28.77 1.38 -11.33
C ARG A 147 28.38 0.14 -10.54
N PRO A 148 28.15 -0.99 -11.20
CA PRO A 148 27.89 -2.24 -10.48
C PRO A 148 29.19 -2.73 -9.83
N ASP A 149 29.21 -2.72 -8.48
CA ASP A 149 30.34 -3.23 -7.71
C ASP A 149 30.22 -4.73 -7.45
N SER A 150 29.04 -5.28 -7.57
CA SER A 150 28.79 -6.72 -7.54
C SER A 150 27.75 -7.14 -8.59
N ILE A 151 28.06 -8.21 -9.29
CA ILE A 151 27.15 -8.85 -10.25
C ILE A 151 26.92 -10.27 -9.78
N GLN A 152 25.66 -10.61 -9.50
CA GLN A 152 25.28 -11.94 -9.02
C GLN A 152 24.07 -12.44 -9.80
N LEU A 153 24.05 -13.72 -10.15
CA LEU A 153 22.88 -14.39 -10.68
C LEU A 153 22.29 -15.30 -9.60
N ALA A 154 21.07 -15.03 -9.20
CA ALA A 154 20.31 -15.89 -8.30
C ALA A 154 19.40 -16.79 -9.14
N SER A 155 19.61 -18.11 -9.06
CA SER A 155 18.74 -19.11 -9.67
C SER A 155 17.90 -19.75 -8.58
N VAL A 156 16.58 -19.47 -8.58
CA VAL A 156 15.63 -19.90 -7.55
C VAL A 156 14.70 -20.96 -8.11
N ASP A 157 14.65 -22.10 -7.45
CA ASP A 157 13.72 -23.16 -7.77
C ASP A 157 12.27 -22.74 -7.49
N ALA A 158 11.39 -22.87 -8.48
CA ALA A 158 10.02 -22.37 -8.42
C ALA A 158 9.11 -23.12 -7.44
N GLU A 159 9.42 -24.40 -7.16
CA GLU A 159 8.60 -25.25 -6.29
C GLU A 159 9.11 -25.23 -4.84
N THR A 160 10.41 -25.33 -4.66
CA THR A 160 11.03 -25.49 -3.34
C THR A 160 11.54 -24.19 -2.74
N GLY A 161 11.70 -23.12 -3.54
CA GLY A 161 12.31 -21.86 -3.14
C GLY A 161 13.82 -21.95 -2.87
N ARG A 162 14.49 -23.07 -3.16
CA ARG A 162 15.94 -23.24 -3.00
C ARG A 162 16.66 -22.35 -4.01
N ALA A 163 17.58 -21.54 -3.53
CA ALA A 163 18.34 -20.60 -4.36
C ALA A 163 19.81 -21.02 -4.47
N VAL A 164 20.38 -20.85 -5.65
CA VAL A 164 21.81 -20.93 -5.92
C VAL A 164 22.26 -19.56 -6.40
N LEU A 165 23.34 -19.02 -5.82
CA LEU A 165 23.91 -17.72 -6.15
C LEU A 165 25.22 -17.95 -6.92
N PHE A 166 25.31 -17.35 -8.10
CA PHE A 166 26.54 -17.30 -8.90
C PHE A 166 27.10 -15.87 -8.85
N GLY A 167 28.25 -15.69 -8.24
CA GLY A 167 28.97 -14.43 -8.25
C GLY A 167 29.84 -14.31 -9.50
N PHE A 168 29.75 -13.19 -10.21
CA PHE A 168 30.64 -12.89 -11.34
C PHE A 168 31.71 -11.90 -10.89
N SER A 169 32.98 -12.21 -11.24
CA SER A 169 34.07 -11.29 -11.01
C SER A 169 33.96 -10.08 -11.94
N ARG A 170 34.29 -8.89 -11.43
CA ARG A 170 34.30 -7.65 -12.21
C ARG A 170 35.44 -7.60 -13.25
N GLU A 171 36.42 -8.48 -13.13
CA GLU A 171 37.63 -8.48 -13.95
C GLU A 171 37.60 -9.52 -15.09
N THR A 172 36.42 -9.76 -15.68
CA THR A 172 36.31 -10.59 -16.89
C THR A 172 36.08 -9.74 -18.13
#